data_f42df353480e877a9a7036312bfe20dd
#
_entry.id   f42df353480e877a9a7036312bfe20dd
#
_cell.length_a   1.000
_cell.length_b   1.000
_cell.length_c   1.000
_cell.angle_alpha   90.00
_cell.angle_beta   90.00
_cell.angle_gamma   90.00
#
_symmetry.space_group_name_H-M   'P 1'
#
loop_
_entity.id
_entity.type
_entity.pdbx_description
1 polymer ?
#
loop_
_entity_poly.entity_id
_entity_poly.type
_entity_poly.pdbx_seq_one_letter_code
_entity_poly.pdbx_strand_id
1 'polypeptide(L)'
;MKSSYGENLKLTIFGTSHGPEIGITLEGIPAGFPVDMEALQQFMNRRVPGQHEWSTSRKEADVPHFLSGITDGVTNGENIHAVIYNENVRKSDYDELKYIPRPGHADYAAWMKYGLDFDMSGGGPFSGRMTAPMCIAGGLCKQWLEKMGIRIGAHIAWIDDIDDNRFDPVNPNLDIIDPHFPVLDPICGEQMREVIAKAKKTGDSVGGIIECAITGLTAGIGNHMFEGVESHIASIMYSIPAVKGLDFGIGFASIYHPGSYCNDEFIVDGNRVITKTNHCGGILGGITNGMPILFRVAIKPTPSIGKPQKSVNLKTMEEVTIEIKGRHDPCIVPRAVPVVEAAAAIAIYDLILEEQ
;
A
#
# COMPACT_ATOMS: atom_id res chain seq x y z
N MET A 1 -3.33 -4.75 20.60
CA MET A 1 -3.48 -3.69 19.59
C MET A 1 -4.57 -4.13 18.62
N LYS A 2 -5.48 -3.22 18.21
CA LYS A 2 -6.47 -3.53 17.17
C LYS A 2 -5.79 -3.34 15.81
N SER A 3 -5.63 -4.41 15.05
CA SER A 3 -5.02 -4.41 13.70
C SER A 3 -5.97 -5.07 12.70
N SER A 4 -7.26 -4.68 12.76
CA SER A 4 -8.32 -5.25 11.92
C SER A 4 -8.96 -4.16 11.07
N TYR A 5 -9.31 -4.51 9.83
CA TYR A 5 -9.97 -3.68 8.84
C TYR A 5 -11.09 -4.49 8.18
N GLY A 6 -12.13 -3.76 7.68
CA GLY A 6 -13.26 -4.31 6.94
C GLY A 6 -14.40 -4.78 7.84
N GLU A 7 -15.56 -4.91 7.27
CA GLU A 7 -16.80 -5.31 7.95
C GLU A 7 -17.33 -6.65 7.45
N ASN A 8 -17.44 -6.83 6.15
CA ASN A 8 -17.88 -8.07 5.50
C ASN A 8 -16.67 -8.99 5.23
N LEU A 9 -15.58 -8.42 4.75
CA LEU A 9 -14.26 -9.03 4.67
C LEU A 9 -13.41 -8.51 5.82
N LYS A 10 -13.27 -9.27 6.90
CA LYS A 10 -12.50 -8.83 8.06
C LYS A 10 -11.06 -9.32 7.99
N LEU A 11 -10.15 -8.40 7.68
CA LEU A 11 -8.71 -8.63 7.71
C LEU A 11 -8.13 -8.29 9.09
N THR A 12 -7.44 -9.22 9.71
CA THR A 12 -6.59 -8.98 10.89
C THR A 12 -5.13 -9.29 10.55
N ILE A 13 -4.24 -8.32 10.79
CA ILE A 13 -2.79 -8.49 10.62
C ILE A 13 -2.15 -8.65 12.00
N PHE A 14 -1.26 -9.62 12.16
CA PHE A 14 -0.57 -9.91 13.40
C PHE A 14 0.94 -10.12 13.22
N GLY A 15 1.65 -10.18 14.36
CA GLY A 15 3.11 -10.32 14.40
C GLY A 15 3.84 -8.98 14.46
N THR A 16 5.17 -9.02 14.36
CA THR A 16 6.06 -7.84 14.38
C THR A 16 7.26 -8.06 13.46
N SER A 17 7.89 -6.96 13.03
CA SER A 17 9.01 -6.97 12.07
C SER A 17 10.16 -7.90 12.46
N HIS A 18 10.41 -8.05 13.76
CA HIS A 18 11.51 -8.85 14.34
C HIS A 18 10.98 -9.96 15.28
N GLY A 19 9.68 -10.26 15.19
CA GLY A 19 9.10 -11.48 15.78
C GLY A 19 9.39 -12.72 14.93
N PRO A 20 8.96 -13.91 15.37
CA PRO A 20 9.19 -15.15 14.63
C PRO A 20 8.45 -15.18 13.30
N GLU A 21 7.27 -14.58 13.25
CA GLU A 21 6.39 -14.56 12.10
C GLU A 21 5.54 -13.30 12.03
N ILE A 22 4.99 -13.05 10.86
CA ILE A 22 3.93 -12.08 10.57
C ILE A 22 2.84 -12.77 9.78
N GLY A 23 1.58 -12.38 9.91
CA GLY A 23 0.53 -13.08 9.20
C GLY A 23 -0.80 -12.37 9.18
N ILE A 24 -1.79 -13.06 8.60
CA ILE A 24 -3.18 -12.64 8.50
C ILE A 24 -4.14 -13.66 9.07
N THR A 25 -5.26 -13.14 9.52
CA THR A 25 -6.55 -13.83 9.57
C THR A 25 -7.50 -13.08 8.66
N LEU A 26 -8.12 -13.78 7.71
CA LEU A 26 -9.09 -13.23 6.79
C LEU A 26 -10.43 -13.97 6.99
N GLU A 27 -11.47 -13.25 7.40
CA GLU A 27 -12.80 -13.76 7.71
C GLU A 27 -13.78 -13.25 6.64
N GLY A 28 -14.87 -13.96 6.42
CA GLY A 28 -15.92 -13.56 5.49
C GLY A 28 -15.71 -14.03 4.05
N ILE A 29 -14.79 -14.95 3.79
CA ILE A 29 -14.58 -15.51 2.45
C ILE A 29 -15.49 -16.71 2.25
N PRO A 30 -16.38 -16.70 1.23
CA PRO A 30 -17.19 -17.85 0.88
C PRO A 30 -16.33 -19.05 0.42
N ALA A 31 -16.88 -20.26 0.56
CA ALA A 31 -16.27 -21.46 -0.01
C ALA A 31 -16.36 -21.46 -1.55
N GLY A 32 -15.40 -22.14 -2.21
CA GLY A 32 -15.45 -22.38 -3.65
C GLY A 32 -14.65 -21.40 -4.51
N PHE A 33 -13.94 -20.43 -3.92
CA PHE A 33 -13.05 -19.55 -4.68
C PHE A 33 -11.73 -20.27 -4.96
N PRO A 34 -11.35 -20.48 -6.24
CA PRO A 34 -10.04 -21.01 -6.57
C PRO A 34 -8.95 -19.98 -6.32
N VAL A 35 -7.82 -20.45 -5.83
CA VAL A 35 -6.63 -19.66 -5.52
C VAL A 35 -5.47 -20.13 -6.40
N ASP A 36 -4.92 -19.23 -7.20
CA ASP A 36 -3.67 -19.43 -7.92
C ASP A 36 -2.50 -19.03 -7.02
N MET A 37 -1.83 -20.03 -6.46
CA MET A 37 -0.70 -19.81 -5.54
C MET A 37 0.52 -19.25 -6.24
N GLU A 38 0.72 -19.59 -7.52
CA GLU A 38 1.85 -19.06 -8.30
C GLU A 38 1.64 -17.59 -8.61
N ALA A 39 0.46 -17.20 -9.08
CA ALA A 39 0.09 -15.80 -9.31
C ALA A 39 0.17 -14.99 -8.01
N LEU A 40 -0.25 -15.54 -6.86
CA LEU A 40 -0.11 -14.90 -5.56
C LEU A 40 1.37 -14.68 -5.22
N GLN A 41 2.22 -15.67 -5.40
CA GLN A 41 3.66 -15.51 -5.12
C GLN A 41 4.31 -14.50 -6.06
N GLN A 42 3.94 -14.49 -7.34
CA GLN A 42 4.42 -13.49 -8.31
C GLN A 42 4.02 -12.07 -7.88
N PHE A 43 2.79 -11.88 -7.42
CA PHE A 43 2.33 -10.61 -6.86
C PHE A 43 3.13 -10.20 -5.62
N MET A 44 3.32 -11.14 -4.68
CA MET A 44 4.12 -10.94 -3.47
C MET A 44 5.57 -10.57 -3.79
N ASN A 45 6.17 -11.17 -4.82
CA ASN A 45 7.55 -10.92 -5.23
C ASN A 45 7.81 -9.46 -5.64
N ARG A 46 6.82 -8.75 -6.16
CA ARG A 46 6.94 -7.30 -6.48
C ARG A 46 7.24 -6.44 -5.25
N ARG A 47 6.86 -6.91 -4.05
CA ARG A 47 7.10 -6.23 -2.77
C ARG A 47 8.40 -6.68 -2.10
N VAL A 48 8.92 -7.87 -2.37
CA VAL A 48 10.06 -8.49 -1.67
C VAL A 48 11.28 -7.56 -1.67
N PRO A 49 11.96 -7.40 -0.52
CA PRO A 49 13.17 -6.58 -0.43
C PRO A 49 14.40 -7.25 -1.06
N GLY A 50 15.37 -6.44 -1.50
CA GLY A 50 16.70 -6.93 -1.90
C GLY A 50 16.79 -7.54 -3.27
N GLN A 51 15.78 -7.41 -4.13
CA GLN A 51 15.82 -7.90 -5.52
C GLN A 51 16.46 -6.91 -6.50
N HIS A 52 16.53 -5.62 -6.15
CA HIS A 52 16.94 -4.57 -7.04
C HIS A 52 17.96 -3.63 -6.38
N GLU A 53 18.77 -2.94 -7.18
CA GLU A 53 19.80 -2.01 -6.71
C GLU A 53 19.21 -0.81 -5.95
N TRP A 54 18.00 -0.40 -6.26
CA TRP A 54 17.28 0.70 -5.61
C TRP A 54 16.57 0.29 -4.30
N SER A 55 16.65 -0.97 -3.89
CA SER A 55 16.04 -1.44 -2.64
C SER A 55 17.08 -1.68 -1.55
N THR A 56 16.59 -1.97 -0.33
CA THR A 56 17.42 -2.42 0.80
C THR A 56 18.17 -3.69 0.49
N SER A 57 19.31 -3.91 1.15
CA SER A 57 20.08 -5.16 1.07
C SER A 57 19.52 -6.31 1.94
N ARG A 58 18.41 -6.10 2.66
CA ARG A 58 17.69 -7.16 3.39
C ARG A 58 17.12 -8.16 2.37
N LYS A 59 17.21 -9.45 2.65
CA LYS A 59 16.63 -10.51 1.81
C LYS A 59 15.61 -11.28 2.63
N GLU A 60 14.40 -11.42 2.10
CA GLU A 60 13.31 -12.22 2.64
C GLU A 60 12.57 -12.83 1.45
N ALA A 61 12.14 -14.06 1.53
CA ALA A 61 11.43 -14.71 0.42
C ALA A 61 9.94 -14.35 0.39
N ASP A 62 9.37 -13.93 1.53
CA ASP A 62 7.95 -13.58 1.71
C ASP A 62 6.98 -14.66 1.20
N VAL A 63 7.34 -15.94 1.41
CA VAL A 63 6.49 -17.07 1.02
C VAL A 63 5.35 -17.24 2.03
N PRO A 64 4.07 -17.16 1.61
CA PRO A 64 2.95 -17.38 2.49
C PRO A 64 2.74 -18.87 2.77
N HIS A 65 2.55 -19.22 4.04
CA HIS A 65 2.16 -20.56 4.49
C HIS A 65 0.72 -20.51 4.98
N PHE A 66 -0.18 -21.16 4.26
CA PHE A 66 -1.60 -21.24 4.63
C PHE A 66 -1.80 -22.35 5.65
N LEU A 67 -2.39 -21.98 6.81
CA LEU A 67 -2.64 -22.89 7.93
C LEU A 67 -4.09 -23.37 7.95
N SER A 68 -5.04 -22.59 7.39
CA SER A 68 -6.46 -22.94 7.26
C SER A 68 -7.13 -22.12 6.16
N GLY A 69 -8.38 -22.44 5.83
CA GLY A 69 -9.25 -21.71 4.92
C GLY A 69 -9.08 -22.05 3.44
N ILE A 70 -8.04 -22.82 3.06
CA ILE A 70 -7.80 -23.27 1.69
C ILE A 70 -7.51 -24.77 1.70
N THR A 71 -8.25 -25.52 0.87
CA THR A 71 -8.07 -26.96 0.68
C THR A 71 -8.00 -27.25 -0.83
N ASP A 72 -6.99 -27.97 -1.28
CA ASP A 72 -6.76 -28.32 -2.69
C ASP A 72 -6.83 -27.11 -3.65
N GLY A 73 -6.28 -25.96 -3.21
CA GLY A 73 -6.27 -24.72 -3.99
C GLY A 73 -7.60 -23.99 -4.10
N VAL A 74 -8.58 -24.32 -3.22
CA VAL A 74 -9.91 -23.69 -3.20
C VAL A 74 -10.26 -23.28 -1.76
N THR A 75 -10.95 -22.14 -1.59
CA THR A 75 -11.45 -21.73 -0.29
C THR A 75 -12.52 -22.70 0.21
N ASN A 76 -12.47 -23.05 1.50
CA ASN A 76 -13.38 -24.03 2.09
C ASN A 76 -14.46 -23.41 3.00
N GLY A 77 -14.50 -22.07 3.08
CA GLY A 77 -15.46 -21.32 3.92
C GLY A 77 -15.00 -21.10 5.39
N GLU A 78 -13.86 -21.69 5.77
CA GLU A 78 -13.23 -21.37 7.05
C GLU A 78 -12.41 -20.09 6.94
N ASN A 79 -12.07 -19.47 8.06
CA ASN A 79 -11.15 -18.34 8.11
C ASN A 79 -9.80 -18.72 7.51
N ILE A 80 -9.31 -17.87 6.61
CA ILE A 80 -7.98 -18.05 6.04
C ILE A 80 -6.94 -17.54 7.03
N HIS A 81 -6.10 -18.45 7.53
CA HIS A 81 -4.90 -18.11 8.29
C HIS A 81 -3.68 -18.34 7.44
N ALA A 82 -2.85 -17.30 7.28
CA ALA A 82 -1.59 -17.41 6.56
C ALA A 82 -0.48 -16.68 7.31
N VAL A 83 0.72 -17.27 7.32
CA VAL A 83 1.91 -16.72 7.98
C VAL A 83 3.09 -16.64 7.01
N ILE A 84 3.97 -15.68 7.28
CA ILE A 84 5.31 -15.57 6.68
C ILE A 84 6.30 -15.63 7.84
N TYR A 85 7.23 -16.59 7.80
CA TYR A 85 8.31 -16.69 8.79
C TYR A 85 9.38 -15.64 8.52
N ASN A 86 9.87 -14.98 9.59
CA ASN A 86 10.95 -14.02 9.49
C ASN A 86 12.31 -14.74 9.61
N GLU A 87 13.10 -14.73 8.55
CA GLU A 87 14.39 -15.45 8.49
C GLU A 87 15.57 -14.55 8.82
N ASN A 88 15.50 -13.25 8.54
CA ASN A 88 16.64 -12.33 8.60
C ASN A 88 16.47 -11.27 9.71
N VAL A 89 16.32 -11.73 10.95
CA VAL A 89 16.12 -10.91 12.14
C VAL A 89 17.45 -10.55 12.78
N ARG A 90 17.76 -9.24 12.96
CA ARG A 90 18.96 -8.71 13.65
C ARG A 90 18.53 -7.69 14.70
N LYS A 91 18.25 -8.16 15.92
CA LYS A 91 17.83 -7.26 17.02
C LYS A 91 18.96 -6.34 17.49
N SER A 92 20.20 -6.80 17.44
CA SER A 92 21.40 -6.02 17.86
C SER A 92 21.57 -4.69 17.13
N ASP A 93 21.07 -4.55 15.91
CA ASP A 93 21.18 -3.32 15.13
C ASP A 93 20.42 -2.13 15.76
N TYR A 94 19.57 -2.39 16.76
CA TYR A 94 18.72 -1.40 17.44
C TYR A 94 19.04 -1.16 18.92
N ASP A 95 20.02 -1.86 19.48
CA ASP A 95 20.39 -1.75 20.90
C ASP A 95 20.90 -0.34 21.26
N GLU A 96 21.68 0.29 20.35
CA GLU A 96 22.19 1.66 20.52
C GLU A 96 21.06 2.73 20.48
N LEU A 97 19.90 2.40 19.87
CA LEU A 97 18.75 3.31 19.73
C LEU A 97 17.71 3.10 20.83
N LYS A 98 17.99 2.23 21.83
CA LYS A 98 17.07 2.00 22.93
C LYS A 98 16.81 3.32 23.68
N TYR A 99 15.53 3.71 23.77
CA TYR A 99 15.05 4.98 24.33
C TYR A 99 15.41 6.25 23.56
N ILE A 100 15.97 6.13 22.35
CA ILE A 100 16.27 7.26 21.49
C ILE A 100 15.39 7.18 20.25
N PRO A 101 14.30 7.97 20.15
CA PRO A 101 13.38 7.92 19.02
C PRO A 101 14.04 8.42 17.75
N ARG A 102 13.85 7.69 16.66
CA ARG A 102 14.25 8.15 15.33
C ARG A 102 13.33 9.29 14.87
N PRO A 103 13.85 10.43 14.43
CA PRO A 103 13.05 11.52 13.89
C PRO A 103 12.16 11.02 12.73
N GLY A 104 10.88 11.43 12.73
CA GLY A 104 9.93 11.04 11.70
C GLY A 104 9.42 9.59 11.74
N HIS A 105 9.94 8.75 12.66
CA HIS A 105 9.45 7.38 12.90
C HIS A 105 8.37 7.34 14.00
N ALA A 106 7.72 6.19 14.15
CA ALA A 106 6.69 6.00 15.18
C ALA A 106 7.22 5.80 16.61
N ASP A 107 8.55 5.72 16.80
CA ASP A 107 9.18 5.32 18.06
C ASP A 107 8.67 6.12 19.26
N TYR A 108 8.74 7.44 19.20
CA TYR A 108 8.30 8.32 20.29
C TYR A 108 6.81 8.12 20.62
N ALA A 109 5.96 8.16 19.60
CA ALA A 109 4.52 8.03 19.80
C ALA A 109 4.14 6.64 20.35
N ALA A 110 4.83 5.59 19.89
CA ALA A 110 4.63 4.23 20.37
C ALA A 110 5.04 4.09 21.85
N TRP A 111 6.22 4.61 22.22
CA TRP A 111 6.68 4.56 23.61
C TRP A 111 5.81 5.39 24.57
N MET A 112 5.30 6.54 24.12
CA MET A 112 4.34 7.33 24.92
C MET A 112 3.02 6.56 25.13
N LYS A 113 2.60 5.78 24.16
CA LYS A 113 1.33 5.05 24.22
C LYS A 113 1.45 3.70 24.96
N TYR A 114 2.54 2.96 24.75
CA TYR A 114 2.70 1.57 25.21
C TYR A 114 3.77 1.40 26.28
N GLY A 115 4.48 2.47 26.65
CA GLY A 115 5.59 2.48 27.60
C GLY A 115 6.94 2.28 26.95
N LEU A 116 8.01 2.73 27.65
CA LEU A 116 9.39 2.76 27.12
C LEU A 116 9.98 1.35 26.89
N ASP A 117 9.41 0.31 27.50
CA ASP A 117 9.86 -1.07 27.34
C ASP A 117 9.19 -1.79 26.17
N PHE A 118 8.30 -1.09 25.42
CA PHE A 118 7.69 -1.64 24.23
C PHE A 118 8.73 -1.87 23.13
N ASP A 119 8.80 -3.09 22.59
CA ASP A 119 9.79 -3.50 21.57
C ASP A 119 9.53 -2.82 20.23
N MET A 120 10.36 -1.83 19.90
CA MET A 120 10.36 -1.11 18.64
C MET A 120 11.47 -1.57 17.67
N SER A 121 12.07 -2.74 17.91
CA SER A 121 13.10 -3.31 17.04
C SER A 121 12.59 -3.43 15.60
N GLY A 122 13.34 -2.84 14.64
CA GLY A 122 12.94 -2.78 13.24
C GLY A 122 11.64 -2.04 12.96
N GLY A 123 11.14 -1.24 13.91
CA GLY A 123 9.86 -0.54 13.84
C GLY A 123 8.69 -1.34 14.41
N GLY A 124 8.92 -2.56 14.91
CA GLY A 124 7.89 -3.41 15.53
C GLY A 124 6.65 -3.57 14.64
N PRO A 125 5.45 -3.35 15.17
CA PRO A 125 4.19 -3.40 14.41
C PRO A 125 3.98 -2.19 13.47
N PHE A 126 4.79 -1.13 13.57
CA PHE A 126 4.73 0.06 12.70
C PHE A 126 5.67 -0.05 11.49
N SER A 127 6.36 -1.17 11.34
CA SER A 127 7.28 -1.41 10.25
C SER A 127 6.57 -1.59 8.91
N GLY A 128 7.17 -1.11 7.81
CA GLY A 128 6.75 -1.45 6.46
C GLY A 128 6.73 -2.96 6.16
N ARG A 129 7.43 -3.78 6.98
CA ARG A 129 7.36 -5.25 6.93
C ARG A 129 5.93 -5.78 7.09
N MET A 130 5.10 -5.08 7.88
CA MET A 130 3.71 -5.47 8.14
C MET A 130 2.79 -5.35 6.92
N THR A 131 3.27 -4.78 5.81
CA THR A 131 2.54 -4.76 4.54
C THR A 131 2.66 -6.07 3.75
N ALA A 132 3.59 -6.98 4.10
CA ALA A 132 3.68 -8.29 3.43
C ALA A 132 2.43 -9.16 3.70
N PRO A 133 1.94 -9.30 4.94
CA PRO A 133 0.64 -9.94 5.19
C PRO A 133 -0.52 -9.26 4.45
N MET A 134 -0.57 -7.93 4.36
CA MET A 134 -1.59 -7.22 3.59
C MET A 134 -1.59 -7.64 2.11
N CYS A 135 -0.40 -7.86 1.52
CA CYS A 135 -0.28 -8.34 0.15
C CYS A 135 -0.77 -9.78 -0.04
N ILE A 136 -0.74 -10.64 1.00
CA ILE A 136 -1.39 -11.96 0.91
C ILE A 136 -2.90 -11.78 0.72
N ALA A 137 -3.55 -11.04 1.63
CA ALA A 137 -5.00 -10.81 1.57
C ALA A 137 -5.39 -10.09 0.27
N GLY A 138 -4.69 -9.01 -0.09
CA GLY A 138 -4.97 -8.24 -1.29
C GLY A 138 -4.72 -9.01 -2.58
N GLY A 139 -3.70 -9.88 -2.63
CA GLY A 139 -3.44 -10.75 -3.77
C GLY A 139 -4.55 -11.79 -4.00
N LEU A 140 -5.13 -12.32 -2.92
CA LEU A 140 -6.31 -13.18 -2.99
C LEU A 140 -7.53 -12.39 -3.50
N CYS A 141 -7.83 -11.25 -2.89
CA CYS A 141 -8.94 -10.39 -3.32
C CYS A 141 -8.79 -9.98 -4.79
N LYS A 142 -7.58 -9.64 -5.24
CA LYS A 142 -7.30 -9.26 -6.61
C LYS A 142 -7.65 -10.38 -7.61
N GLN A 143 -7.30 -11.63 -7.32
CA GLN A 143 -7.65 -12.78 -8.15
C GLN A 143 -9.18 -12.97 -8.26
N TRP A 144 -9.91 -12.76 -7.16
CA TRP A 144 -11.36 -12.90 -7.17
C TRP A 144 -12.05 -11.75 -7.90
N LEU A 145 -11.55 -10.52 -7.73
CA LEU A 145 -12.02 -9.34 -8.47
C LEU A 145 -11.79 -9.49 -9.98
N GLU A 146 -10.64 -10.02 -10.40
CA GLU A 146 -10.34 -10.26 -11.81
C GLU A 146 -11.33 -11.24 -12.46
N LYS A 147 -11.82 -12.25 -11.72
CA LYS A 147 -12.89 -13.16 -12.20
C LYS A 147 -14.22 -12.46 -12.37
N MET A 148 -14.46 -11.37 -11.68
CA MET A 148 -15.63 -10.50 -11.84
C MET A 148 -15.43 -9.45 -12.94
N GLY A 149 -14.28 -9.44 -13.63
CA GLY A 149 -13.93 -8.44 -14.65
C GLY A 149 -13.38 -7.13 -14.06
N ILE A 150 -13.10 -7.09 -12.76
CA ILE A 150 -12.56 -5.91 -12.09
C ILE A 150 -11.05 -6.03 -12.03
N ARG A 151 -10.32 -5.05 -12.59
CA ARG A 151 -8.86 -5.03 -12.63
C ARG A 151 -8.31 -3.86 -11.83
N ILE A 152 -7.21 -4.09 -11.13
CA ILE A 152 -6.53 -3.08 -10.33
C ILE A 152 -5.06 -3.04 -10.74
N GLY A 153 -4.56 -1.86 -11.05
CA GLY A 153 -3.16 -1.62 -11.35
C GLY A 153 -2.69 -0.29 -10.80
N ALA A 154 -1.44 -0.22 -10.40
CA ALA A 154 -0.84 0.98 -9.88
C ALA A 154 0.57 1.17 -10.43
N HIS A 155 0.96 2.44 -10.58
CA HIS A 155 2.30 2.81 -11.02
C HIS A 155 2.88 3.95 -10.17
N ILE A 156 4.17 4.16 -10.31
CA ILE A 156 4.87 5.28 -9.68
C ILE A 156 4.58 6.53 -10.50
N ALA A 157 3.82 7.45 -9.94
CA ALA A 157 3.47 8.69 -10.61
C ALA A 157 4.52 9.80 -10.39
N TRP A 158 5.24 9.79 -9.24
CA TRP A 158 6.37 10.68 -8.93
C TRP A 158 7.38 10.01 -8.03
N ILE A 159 8.65 10.36 -8.22
CA ILE A 159 9.70 10.23 -7.21
C ILE A 159 10.47 11.54 -7.19
N ASP A 160 10.53 12.20 -6.01
CA ASP A 160 11.13 13.51 -5.79
C ASP A 160 10.49 14.55 -6.75
N ASP A 161 11.25 15.13 -7.68
CA ASP A 161 10.81 16.11 -8.67
C ASP A 161 10.56 15.50 -10.07
N ILE A 162 10.72 14.19 -10.24
CA ILE A 162 10.49 13.48 -11.50
C ILE A 162 9.06 12.94 -11.51
N ASP A 163 8.27 13.36 -12.47
CA ASP A 163 6.92 12.87 -12.74
C ASP A 163 6.88 11.91 -13.93
N ASP A 164 6.03 10.91 -13.86
CA ASP A 164 5.68 9.97 -14.93
C ASP A 164 4.43 10.44 -15.67
N ASN A 165 4.13 9.83 -16.81
CA ASN A 165 2.84 9.95 -17.46
C ASN A 165 1.71 9.53 -16.50
N ARG A 166 0.47 9.98 -16.80
CA ARG A 166 -0.73 9.62 -16.07
C ARG A 166 -1.52 8.57 -16.81
N PHE A 167 -2.31 7.80 -16.08
CA PHE A 167 -3.37 7.03 -16.71
C PHE A 167 -4.33 7.94 -17.47
N ASP A 168 -4.83 7.47 -18.62
CA ASP A 168 -6.01 8.05 -19.22
C ASP A 168 -7.18 7.93 -18.21
N PRO A 169 -7.80 9.03 -17.79
CA PRO A 169 -8.79 8.99 -16.73
C PRO A 169 -10.08 8.26 -17.11
N VAL A 170 -10.39 8.17 -18.40
CA VAL A 170 -11.60 7.52 -18.91
C VAL A 170 -11.34 6.06 -19.28
N ASN A 171 -10.14 5.77 -19.79
CA ASN A 171 -9.77 4.42 -20.24
C ASN A 171 -8.33 4.08 -19.85
N PRO A 172 -8.03 3.89 -18.56
CA PRO A 172 -6.69 3.56 -18.08
C PRO A 172 -6.23 2.21 -18.62
N ASN A 173 -5.07 2.19 -19.29
CA ASN A 173 -4.44 0.97 -19.76
C ASN A 173 -3.48 0.43 -18.71
N LEU A 174 -3.87 -0.64 -18.02
CA LEU A 174 -3.06 -1.27 -16.97
C LEU A 174 -1.94 -2.17 -17.52
N ASP A 175 -2.01 -2.56 -18.80
CA ASP A 175 -1.08 -3.50 -19.40
C ASP A 175 0.25 -2.85 -19.82
N ILE A 176 0.34 -1.52 -19.81
CA ILE A 176 1.56 -0.76 -20.14
C ILE A 176 2.48 -0.53 -18.93
N ILE A 177 2.05 -0.91 -17.73
CA ILE A 177 2.87 -0.74 -16.51
C ILE A 177 4.10 -1.64 -16.60
N ASP A 178 5.30 -1.06 -16.47
CA ASP A 178 6.54 -1.83 -16.45
C ASP A 178 6.54 -2.81 -15.26
N PRO A 179 6.71 -4.12 -15.49
CA PRO A 179 6.66 -5.12 -14.41
C PRO A 179 7.87 -5.07 -13.46
N HIS A 180 8.99 -4.46 -13.89
CA HIS A 180 10.23 -4.42 -13.10
C HIS A 180 10.35 -3.14 -12.28
N PHE A 181 10.04 -2.00 -12.90
CA PHE A 181 9.98 -0.71 -12.21
C PHE A 181 8.67 -0.05 -12.64
N PRO A 182 7.63 -0.09 -11.81
CA PRO A 182 6.24 0.15 -12.24
C PRO A 182 5.98 1.63 -12.57
N VAL A 183 6.34 2.02 -13.79
CA VAL A 183 6.10 3.32 -14.44
C VAL A 183 5.40 3.10 -15.78
N LEU A 184 4.83 4.15 -16.36
CA LEU A 184 4.24 4.16 -17.70
C LEU A 184 5.26 4.57 -18.76
N ASP A 185 6.19 5.46 -18.42
CA ASP A 185 7.28 5.89 -19.31
C ASP A 185 8.63 5.37 -18.81
N PRO A 186 9.29 4.47 -19.56
CA PRO A 186 10.61 3.96 -19.20
C PRO A 186 11.69 5.03 -19.05
N ILE A 187 11.58 6.17 -19.74
CA ILE A 187 12.55 7.29 -19.66
C ILE A 187 12.43 7.95 -18.29
N CYS A 188 11.20 8.27 -17.85
CA CYS A 188 10.94 8.77 -16.49
C CYS A 188 11.41 7.76 -15.44
N GLY A 189 11.18 6.47 -15.68
CA GLY A 189 11.64 5.39 -14.79
C GLY A 189 13.16 5.37 -14.61
N GLU A 190 13.95 5.64 -15.68
CA GLU A 190 15.42 5.73 -15.57
C GLU A 190 15.84 6.93 -14.72
N GLN A 191 15.26 8.10 -14.96
CA GLN A 191 15.53 9.31 -14.17
C GLN A 191 15.19 9.12 -12.70
N MET A 192 14.06 8.47 -12.40
CA MET A 192 13.66 8.13 -11.02
C MET A 192 14.67 7.20 -10.35
N ARG A 193 15.20 6.18 -11.07
CA ARG A 193 16.26 5.30 -10.55
C ARG A 193 17.55 6.06 -10.24
N GLU A 194 17.94 7.03 -11.06
CA GLU A 194 19.09 7.90 -10.79
C GLU A 194 18.91 8.72 -9.51
N VAL A 195 17.72 9.30 -9.30
CA VAL A 195 17.39 10.05 -8.07
C VAL A 195 17.49 9.14 -6.84
N ILE A 196 16.94 7.92 -6.90
CA ILE A 196 17.04 6.93 -5.82
C ILE A 196 18.50 6.55 -5.54
N ALA A 197 19.29 6.32 -6.60
CA ALA A 197 20.70 5.98 -6.46
C ALA A 197 21.51 7.11 -5.81
N LYS A 198 21.20 8.38 -6.15
CA LYS A 198 21.78 9.56 -5.51
C LYS A 198 21.43 9.64 -4.02
N ALA A 199 20.14 9.44 -3.66
CA ALA A 199 19.73 9.40 -2.27
C ALA A 199 20.46 8.29 -1.49
N LYS A 200 20.55 7.08 -2.05
CA LYS A 200 21.31 5.96 -1.47
C LYS A 200 22.78 6.32 -1.22
N LYS A 201 23.44 6.94 -2.19
CA LYS A 201 24.86 7.33 -2.12
C LYS A 201 25.10 8.39 -1.03
N THR A 202 24.14 9.27 -0.78
CA THR A 202 24.26 10.33 0.23
C THR A 202 23.74 9.90 1.60
N GLY A 203 23.32 8.65 1.78
CA GLY A 203 22.75 8.16 3.03
C GLY A 203 21.40 8.78 3.38
N ASP A 204 20.67 9.27 2.39
CA ASP A 204 19.35 9.90 2.52
C ASP A 204 18.24 9.04 1.93
N SER A 205 17.01 9.58 1.88
CA SER A 205 15.85 8.93 1.27
C SER A 205 14.98 9.93 0.53
N VAL A 206 14.22 9.43 -0.44
CA VAL A 206 13.22 10.19 -1.20
C VAL A 206 11.86 9.51 -1.11
N GLY A 207 10.82 10.32 -1.20
CA GLY A 207 9.42 9.88 -1.28
C GLY A 207 8.90 9.94 -2.71
N GLY A 208 7.58 9.79 -2.85
CA GLY A 208 6.93 9.91 -4.14
C GLY A 208 5.43 9.71 -4.05
N ILE A 209 4.80 9.58 -5.20
CA ILE A 209 3.35 9.38 -5.34
C ILE A 209 3.11 8.13 -6.19
N ILE A 210 2.15 7.33 -5.78
CA ILE A 210 1.64 6.19 -6.52
C ILE A 210 0.27 6.56 -7.04
N GLU A 211 0.01 6.38 -8.34
CA GLU A 211 -1.31 6.44 -8.95
C GLU A 211 -1.86 5.03 -9.11
N CYS A 212 -3.13 4.84 -8.76
CA CYS A 212 -3.83 3.57 -8.85
C CYS A 212 -5.13 3.74 -9.63
N ALA A 213 -5.41 2.78 -10.50
CA ALA A 213 -6.64 2.69 -11.27
C ALA A 213 -7.36 1.37 -10.97
N ILE A 214 -8.69 1.44 -10.81
CA ILE A 214 -9.59 0.30 -10.67
C ILE A 214 -10.61 0.38 -11.81
N THR A 215 -10.66 -0.64 -12.64
CA THR A 215 -11.55 -0.71 -13.82
C THR A 215 -12.55 -1.85 -13.69
N GLY A 216 -13.66 -1.77 -14.43
CA GLY A 216 -14.65 -2.85 -14.49
C GLY A 216 -15.72 -2.82 -13.39
N LEU A 217 -15.71 -1.82 -12.51
CA LEU A 217 -16.77 -1.65 -11.52
C LEU A 217 -18.07 -1.14 -12.18
N THR A 218 -19.19 -1.67 -11.72
CA THR A 218 -20.52 -1.15 -12.07
C THR A 218 -20.82 0.13 -11.28
N ALA A 219 -21.73 0.95 -11.76
CA ALA A 219 -22.29 2.03 -10.96
C ALA A 219 -23.15 1.45 -9.82
N GLY A 220 -23.14 2.12 -8.66
CA GLY A 220 -24.00 1.80 -7.54
C GLY A 220 -23.35 1.06 -6.37
N ILE A 221 -22.02 0.82 -6.38
CA ILE A 221 -21.28 0.20 -5.27
C ILE A 221 -20.88 1.28 -4.26
N GLY A 222 -21.01 0.97 -2.97
CA GLY A 222 -20.72 1.86 -1.86
C GLY A 222 -21.94 2.66 -1.41
N ASN A 223 -21.75 3.50 -0.42
CA ASN A 223 -22.84 4.22 0.23
C ASN A 223 -22.43 5.68 0.50
N HIS A 224 -23.35 6.47 1.03
CA HIS A 224 -23.09 7.87 1.35
C HIS A 224 -22.27 8.04 2.63
N MET A 225 -21.61 9.20 2.79
CA MET A 225 -20.88 9.63 3.98
C MET A 225 -19.76 8.63 4.39
N PHE A 226 -19.89 7.97 5.55
CA PHE A 226 -18.83 7.18 6.16
C PHE A 226 -18.59 5.84 5.47
N GLU A 227 -19.62 5.30 4.83
CA GLU A 227 -19.59 4.03 4.09
C GLU A 227 -19.32 4.25 2.58
N GLY A 228 -18.84 5.45 2.22
CA GLY A 228 -18.46 5.77 0.85
C GLY A 228 -17.18 5.05 0.42
N VAL A 229 -17.06 4.81 -0.88
CA VAL A 229 -15.88 4.15 -1.49
C VAL A 229 -14.59 4.89 -1.15
N GLU A 230 -14.59 6.25 -1.18
CA GLU A 230 -13.42 7.04 -0.78
C GLU A 230 -13.05 6.79 0.68
N SER A 231 -14.04 6.68 1.57
CA SER A 231 -13.82 6.46 3.01
C SER A 231 -13.17 5.10 3.27
N HIS A 232 -13.67 4.04 2.61
CA HIS A 232 -13.10 2.69 2.71
C HIS A 232 -11.68 2.63 2.17
N ILE A 233 -11.45 3.15 0.96
CA ILE A 233 -10.10 3.22 0.39
C ILE A 233 -9.16 4.06 1.27
N ALA A 234 -9.60 5.24 1.74
CA ALA A 234 -8.78 6.10 2.58
C ALA A 234 -8.40 5.42 3.90
N SER A 235 -9.35 4.74 4.54
CA SER A 235 -9.12 4.05 5.82
C SER A 235 -8.00 3.02 5.72
N ILE A 236 -8.01 2.17 4.70
CA ILE A 236 -6.95 1.16 4.52
C ILE A 236 -5.64 1.78 4.01
N MET A 237 -5.68 2.78 3.11
CA MET A 237 -4.48 3.43 2.58
C MET A 237 -3.68 4.12 3.68
N TYR A 238 -4.34 4.85 4.62
CA TYR A 238 -3.65 5.46 5.76
C TYR A 238 -3.14 4.46 6.79
N SER A 239 -3.52 3.18 6.72
CA SER A 239 -2.91 2.12 7.53
C SER A 239 -1.54 1.70 7.00
N ILE A 240 -1.22 1.99 5.74
CA ILE A 240 0.09 1.70 5.13
C ILE A 240 1.13 2.65 5.73
N PRO A 241 2.23 2.13 6.31
CA PRO A 241 3.30 2.99 6.83
C PRO A 241 3.85 3.95 5.77
N ALA A 242 4.10 5.19 6.18
CA ALA A 242 4.60 6.30 5.36
C ALA A 242 3.58 6.97 4.42
N VAL A 243 2.35 6.50 4.31
CA VAL A 243 1.29 7.25 3.62
C VAL A 243 1.01 8.57 4.35
N LYS A 244 0.92 9.67 3.59
CA LYS A 244 0.72 11.03 4.08
C LYS A 244 -0.33 11.84 3.32
N GLY A 245 -0.77 11.37 2.17
CA GLY A 245 -1.80 12.01 1.37
C GLY A 245 -2.54 11.02 0.50
N LEU A 246 -3.77 11.36 0.20
CA LEU A 246 -4.64 10.63 -0.71
C LEU A 246 -5.55 11.64 -1.41
N ASP A 247 -5.73 11.50 -2.70
CA ASP A 247 -6.74 12.23 -3.46
C ASP A 247 -7.34 11.34 -4.56
N PHE A 248 -8.54 11.73 -5.04
CA PHE A 248 -9.29 11.03 -6.07
C PHE A 248 -9.50 11.94 -7.28
N GLY A 249 -9.44 11.38 -8.49
CA GLY A 249 -9.59 12.12 -9.74
C GLY A 249 -8.58 13.26 -9.88
N ILE A 250 -9.06 14.48 -10.17
CA ILE A 250 -8.19 15.66 -10.20
C ILE A 250 -7.79 16.16 -8.80
N GLY A 251 -8.44 15.65 -7.74
CA GLY A 251 -8.07 15.86 -6.34
C GLY A 251 -7.89 17.33 -5.98
N PHE A 252 -6.75 17.66 -5.35
CA PHE A 252 -6.43 19.04 -4.95
C PHE A 252 -6.39 20.04 -6.11
N ALA A 253 -6.18 19.60 -7.36
CA ALA A 253 -6.18 20.51 -8.51
C ALA A 253 -7.57 21.09 -8.81
N SER A 254 -8.66 20.50 -8.30
CA SER A 254 -10.02 21.00 -8.46
C SER A 254 -10.20 22.46 -8.02
N ILE A 255 -9.42 22.92 -7.03
CA ILE A 255 -9.49 24.30 -6.51
C ILE A 255 -9.09 25.37 -7.55
N TYR A 256 -8.36 24.98 -8.59
CA TYR A 256 -7.91 25.90 -9.66
C TYR A 256 -8.89 25.98 -10.83
N HIS A 257 -9.98 25.21 -10.78
CA HIS A 257 -10.92 25.09 -11.88
C HIS A 257 -12.36 25.46 -11.45
N PRO A 258 -13.15 26.06 -12.35
CA PRO A 258 -14.56 26.32 -12.09
C PRO A 258 -15.37 25.00 -12.09
N GLY A 259 -16.52 24.99 -11.42
CA GLY A 259 -17.41 23.83 -11.38
C GLY A 259 -17.81 23.29 -12.77
N SER A 260 -17.98 24.17 -13.76
CA SER A 260 -18.26 23.76 -15.13
C SER A 260 -17.14 22.95 -15.80
N TYR A 261 -15.91 23.08 -15.33
CA TYR A 261 -14.79 22.25 -15.76
C TYR A 261 -14.75 20.94 -14.97
N CYS A 262 -14.95 21.00 -13.65
CA CYS A 262 -14.87 19.83 -12.78
C CYS A 262 -16.03 18.85 -12.96
N ASN A 263 -17.20 19.32 -13.45
CA ASN A 263 -18.38 18.49 -13.65
C ASN A 263 -18.21 17.57 -14.85
N ASP A 264 -18.23 16.26 -14.60
CA ASP A 264 -18.13 15.25 -15.63
C ASP A 264 -19.49 15.11 -16.34
N GLU A 265 -19.57 15.53 -17.61
CA GLU A 265 -20.79 15.47 -18.42
C GLU A 265 -21.17 14.02 -18.72
N PHE A 266 -22.42 13.65 -18.43
CA PHE A 266 -22.95 12.33 -18.76
C PHE A 266 -23.22 12.20 -20.27
N ILE A 267 -22.90 11.03 -20.81
CA ILE A 267 -23.20 10.63 -22.19
C ILE A 267 -23.70 9.19 -22.23
N VAL A 268 -24.40 8.84 -23.30
CA VAL A 268 -24.85 7.47 -23.59
C VAL A 268 -23.84 6.79 -24.50
N ASP A 269 -23.33 5.64 -24.07
CA ASP A 269 -22.47 4.73 -24.84
C ASP A 269 -23.13 3.36 -24.94
N GLY A 270 -23.78 3.08 -26.07
CA GLY A 270 -24.61 1.89 -26.23
C GLY A 270 -25.76 1.86 -25.22
N ASN A 271 -25.75 0.89 -24.32
CA ASN A 271 -26.73 0.73 -23.26
C ASN A 271 -26.24 1.21 -21.90
N ARG A 272 -25.12 1.92 -21.84
CA ARG A 272 -24.52 2.41 -20.61
C ARG A 272 -24.54 3.93 -20.54
N VAL A 273 -24.63 4.46 -19.35
CA VAL A 273 -24.35 5.86 -19.06
C VAL A 273 -22.90 5.93 -18.57
N ILE A 274 -22.11 6.77 -19.21
CA ILE A 274 -20.71 7.06 -18.84
C ILE A 274 -20.51 8.57 -18.79
N THR A 275 -19.31 9.02 -18.43
CA THR A 275 -18.96 10.44 -18.47
C THR A 275 -17.88 10.70 -19.53
N LYS A 276 -17.86 11.90 -20.12
CA LYS A 276 -16.87 12.31 -21.11
C LYS A 276 -15.48 12.49 -20.51
N THR A 277 -15.44 12.95 -19.27
CA THR A 277 -14.26 13.16 -18.44
C THR A 277 -14.40 12.35 -17.17
N ASN A 278 -13.39 12.28 -16.34
CA ASN A 278 -13.44 11.56 -15.06
C ASN A 278 -12.70 12.36 -13.98
N HIS A 279 -13.05 13.63 -13.86
CA HIS A 279 -12.45 14.55 -12.88
C HIS A 279 -12.78 14.13 -11.44
N CYS A 280 -13.96 13.54 -11.21
CA CYS A 280 -14.37 13.01 -9.91
C CYS A 280 -13.65 11.70 -9.53
N GLY A 281 -12.96 11.04 -10.48
CA GLY A 281 -12.24 9.79 -10.21
C GLY A 281 -13.14 8.57 -10.02
N GLY A 282 -14.31 8.52 -10.68
CA GLY A 282 -15.20 7.35 -10.70
C GLY A 282 -16.18 7.26 -9.53
N ILE A 283 -16.22 8.25 -8.65
CA ILE A 283 -17.04 8.22 -7.42
C ILE A 283 -17.83 9.52 -7.30
N LEU A 284 -19.10 9.42 -7.03
CA LEU A 284 -20.01 10.55 -6.79
C LEU A 284 -20.82 10.30 -5.52
N GLY A 285 -20.65 11.15 -4.51
CA GLY A 285 -21.37 11.03 -3.25
C GLY A 285 -21.06 9.76 -2.45
N GLY A 286 -19.86 9.19 -2.62
CA GLY A 286 -19.42 7.94 -1.99
C GLY A 286 -19.73 6.67 -2.78
N ILE A 287 -20.40 6.80 -3.94
CA ILE A 287 -20.92 5.68 -4.74
C ILE A 287 -20.23 5.66 -6.10
N THR A 288 -19.88 4.48 -6.60
CA THR A 288 -19.29 4.31 -7.94
C THR A 288 -20.27 4.77 -9.02
N ASN A 289 -19.77 5.44 -10.07
CA ASN A 289 -20.57 5.89 -11.20
C ASN A 289 -20.38 5.05 -12.49
N GLY A 290 -19.60 3.94 -12.41
CA GLY A 290 -19.31 3.06 -13.52
C GLY A 290 -18.08 3.45 -14.34
N MET A 291 -17.45 4.61 -14.04
CA MET A 291 -16.16 5.01 -14.59
C MET A 291 -15.01 4.37 -13.79
N PRO A 292 -13.78 4.33 -14.33
CA PRO A 292 -12.63 3.89 -13.56
C PRO A 292 -12.45 4.69 -12.25
N ILE A 293 -12.17 4.01 -11.15
CA ILE A 293 -11.73 4.72 -9.95
C ILE A 293 -10.26 5.04 -10.11
N LEU A 294 -9.92 6.32 -9.96
CA LEU A 294 -8.56 6.84 -10.01
C LEU A 294 -8.23 7.58 -8.72
N PHE A 295 -7.13 7.20 -8.09
CA PHE A 295 -6.65 7.88 -6.90
C PHE A 295 -5.12 7.88 -6.82
N ARG A 296 -4.57 8.80 -6.02
CA ARG A 296 -3.12 8.93 -5.80
C ARG A 296 -2.80 8.89 -4.32
N VAL A 297 -1.66 8.26 -4.01
CA VAL A 297 -1.19 8.04 -2.63
C VAL A 297 0.20 8.65 -2.48
N ALA A 298 0.35 9.63 -1.60
CA ALA A 298 1.63 10.24 -1.28
C ALA A 298 2.37 9.44 -0.20
N ILE A 299 3.58 9.03 -0.50
CA ILE A 299 4.49 8.27 0.36
C ILE A 299 5.65 9.18 0.77
N LYS A 300 5.79 9.44 2.07
CA LYS A 300 6.92 10.23 2.56
C LYS A 300 8.24 9.47 2.45
N PRO A 301 9.39 10.17 2.43
CA PRO A 301 10.71 9.55 2.53
C PRO A 301 10.84 8.66 3.77
N THR A 302 11.63 7.60 3.67
CA THR A 302 11.93 6.71 4.80
C THR A 302 12.64 7.48 5.91
N PRO A 303 12.16 7.47 7.16
CA PRO A 303 12.76 8.28 8.23
C PRO A 303 14.06 7.71 8.76
N SER A 304 14.33 6.43 8.56
CA SER A 304 15.61 5.80 8.92
C SER A 304 16.64 6.06 7.83
N ILE A 305 17.52 7.01 8.06
CA ILE A 305 18.56 7.44 7.11
C ILE A 305 19.95 7.40 7.75
N GLY A 306 21.00 7.31 6.93
CA GLY A 306 22.40 7.27 7.38
C GLY A 306 22.99 8.64 7.72
N LYS A 307 22.24 9.74 7.51
CA LYS A 307 22.70 11.08 7.90
C LYS A 307 22.51 11.30 9.39
N PRO A 308 23.45 12.06 10.05
CA PRO A 308 23.28 12.46 11.43
C PRO A 308 21.99 13.27 11.64
N GLN A 309 21.21 12.91 12.66
CA GLN A 309 19.96 13.56 13.01
C GLN A 309 19.92 13.90 14.50
N LYS A 310 19.27 15.01 14.84
CA LYS A 310 19.01 15.37 16.24
C LYS A 310 17.87 14.55 16.80
N SER A 311 18.05 14.06 18.03
CA SER A 311 17.05 13.32 18.79
C SER A 311 17.25 13.58 20.29
N VAL A 312 16.55 12.83 21.13
CA VAL A 312 16.61 12.91 22.58
C VAL A 312 16.71 11.51 23.20
N ASN A 313 17.42 11.38 24.28
CA ASN A 313 17.37 10.18 25.12
C ASN A 313 16.24 10.34 26.14
N LEU A 314 15.18 9.54 26.02
CA LEU A 314 13.97 9.66 26.85
C LEU A 314 14.19 9.23 28.31
N LYS A 315 15.32 8.57 28.65
CA LYS A 315 15.67 8.25 30.04
C LYS A 315 16.45 9.35 30.72
N THR A 316 17.45 9.92 30.02
CA THR A 316 18.31 10.97 30.60
C THR A 316 17.77 12.35 30.35
N MET A 317 16.81 12.51 29.43
CA MET A 317 16.25 13.79 28.98
C MET A 317 17.31 14.72 28.36
N GLU A 318 18.30 14.14 27.68
CA GLU A 318 19.37 14.86 27.02
C GLU A 318 19.18 14.85 25.50
N GLU A 319 19.53 15.96 24.86
CA GLU A 319 19.64 16.03 23.40
C GLU A 319 20.83 15.22 22.92
N VAL A 320 20.59 14.40 21.89
CA VAL A 320 21.63 13.53 21.29
C VAL A 320 21.64 13.68 19.78
N THR A 321 22.75 13.32 19.18
CA THR A 321 22.81 13.14 17.71
C THR A 321 22.91 11.64 17.42
N ILE A 322 22.05 11.15 16.55
CA ILE A 322 22.05 9.75 16.12
C ILE A 322 22.43 9.66 14.65
N GLU A 323 23.09 8.57 14.32
CA GLU A 323 23.36 8.13 12.96
C GLU A 323 22.91 6.68 12.86
N ILE A 324 21.89 6.43 12.05
CA ILE A 324 21.26 5.11 11.99
C ILE A 324 22.10 4.22 11.08
N LYS A 325 22.79 3.27 11.69
CA LYS A 325 23.53 2.23 10.98
C LYS A 325 22.57 1.11 10.62
N GLY A 326 22.33 0.85 9.33
CA GLY A 326 21.41 -0.22 8.96
C GLY A 326 21.15 -0.30 7.45
N ARG A 327 20.35 -1.29 7.07
CA ARG A 327 19.97 -1.56 5.68
C ARG A 327 18.61 -0.90 5.40
N HIS A 328 18.64 0.40 5.09
CA HIS A 328 17.43 1.17 4.84
C HIS A 328 17.13 1.26 3.35
N ASP A 329 15.84 1.34 3.00
CA ASP A 329 15.41 1.64 1.65
C ASP A 329 15.66 3.14 1.37
N PRO A 330 16.39 3.51 0.32
CA PRO A 330 16.52 4.91 -0.09
C PRO A 330 15.22 5.48 -0.66
N CYS A 331 14.34 4.60 -1.15
CA CYS A 331 12.99 4.90 -1.58
C CYS A 331 12.13 3.65 -1.45
N ILE A 332 11.00 3.76 -0.74
CA ILE A 332 10.07 2.63 -0.58
C ILE A 332 8.95 2.62 -1.64
N VAL A 333 8.83 3.67 -2.45
CA VAL A 333 7.72 3.85 -3.40
C VAL A 333 7.57 2.66 -4.37
N PRO A 334 8.64 2.15 -5.02
CA PRO A 334 8.50 1.01 -5.94
C PRO A 334 7.93 -0.24 -5.27
N ARG A 335 8.31 -0.48 -4.00
CA ARG A 335 7.81 -1.61 -3.22
C ARG A 335 6.42 -1.38 -2.62
N ALA A 336 6.00 -0.12 -2.51
CA ALA A 336 4.67 0.25 -2.03
C ALA A 336 3.59 0.11 -3.12
N VAL A 337 3.94 0.09 -4.41
CA VAL A 337 2.99 -0.09 -5.52
C VAL A 337 2.11 -1.33 -5.34
N PRO A 338 2.64 -2.56 -5.17
CA PRO A 338 1.79 -3.73 -4.94
C PRO A 338 1.04 -3.68 -3.60
N VAL A 339 1.52 -2.92 -2.62
CA VAL A 339 0.79 -2.72 -1.35
C VAL A 339 -0.44 -1.85 -1.55
N VAL A 340 -0.35 -0.79 -2.37
CA VAL A 340 -1.49 0.06 -2.75
C VAL A 340 -2.51 -0.74 -3.54
N GLU A 341 -2.08 -1.57 -4.51
CA GLU A 341 -2.98 -2.48 -5.23
C GLU A 341 -3.67 -3.47 -4.29
N ALA A 342 -2.93 -4.04 -3.34
CA ALA A 342 -3.48 -4.97 -2.35
C ALA A 342 -4.53 -4.31 -1.46
N ALA A 343 -4.22 -3.13 -0.94
CA ALA A 343 -5.14 -2.36 -0.10
C ALA A 343 -6.41 -1.96 -0.86
N ALA A 344 -6.28 -1.53 -2.12
CA ALA A 344 -7.41 -1.24 -3.00
C ALA A 344 -8.28 -2.48 -3.22
N ALA A 345 -7.66 -3.64 -3.49
CA ALA A 345 -8.39 -4.88 -3.71
C ALA A 345 -9.18 -5.33 -2.46
N ILE A 346 -8.59 -5.18 -1.27
CA ILE A 346 -9.27 -5.50 -0.01
C ILE A 346 -10.48 -4.58 0.18
N ALA A 347 -10.32 -3.25 0.00
CA ALA A 347 -11.39 -2.29 0.18
C ALA A 347 -12.56 -2.52 -0.80
N ILE A 348 -12.25 -2.74 -2.07
CA ILE A 348 -13.28 -2.99 -3.10
C ILE A 348 -13.98 -4.33 -2.88
N TYR A 349 -13.24 -5.37 -2.47
CA TYR A 349 -13.85 -6.67 -2.24
C TYR A 349 -14.76 -6.66 -1.01
N ASP A 350 -14.40 -5.93 0.06
CA ASP A 350 -15.24 -5.73 1.24
C ASP A 350 -16.57 -5.06 0.88
N LEU A 351 -16.53 -3.98 0.06
CA LEU A 351 -17.71 -3.28 -0.44
C LEU A 351 -18.61 -4.16 -1.35
N ILE A 352 -18.00 -5.00 -2.20
CA ILE A 352 -18.78 -5.90 -3.07
C ILE A 352 -19.50 -6.97 -2.26
N LEU A 353 -18.92 -7.45 -1.16
CA LEU A 353 -19.57 -8.41 -0.27
C LEU A 353 -20.77 -7.80 0.47
N GLU A 354 -20.81 -6.50 0.66
CA GLU A 354 -21.97 -5.79 1.26
C GLU A 354 -23.19 -5.83 0.34
N GLU A 355 -22.97 -5.81 -0.98
CA GLU A 355 -24.04 -5.77 -2.00
C GLU A 355 -24.64 -7.17 -2.33
N GLN A 356 -24.06 -8.26 -1.79
CA GLN A 356 -24.52 -9.63 -2.00
C GLN A 356 -25.44 -10.11 -0.88
#